data_1dcb4c5eea9d39cd489c6a4646fa4b04
#
_entry.id   1dcb4c5eea9d39cd489c6a4646fa4b04
#
_cell.length_a   1.000
_cell.length_b   1.000
_cell.length_c   1.000
_cell.angle_alpha   90.00
_cell.angle_beta   90.00
_cell.angle_gamma   90.00
#
_symmetry.space_group_name_H-M   'P 1'
#
loop_
_entity.id
_entity.type
_entity.pdbx_description
1 polymer ?
#
loop_
_entity_poly.entity_id
_entity_poly.type
_entity_poly.pdbx_seq_one_letter_code
_entity_poly.pdbx_strand_id
1 'polypeptide(L)'
;AIKAKIEFLEKVQAKEADLRAVLERSAPARKIEAPEPKEPEVETRHYAVPKSHGPLKAFTGPNADERAYRAGMHIKGFVFGDAEARRWCRDHGVESRAQAGGINSLGGVLTSPELSSEIIRLVEEYGVFPQFAKRVNMTSDTLVYARRTGGLTARPVGENVEVTTSDVTFDNVELTAKIWGVANRTPNSLIEDSVIDLADAMAVETAQAFAEASDNAGFIGDGTLTYHGVTGITTKIVQSAYSASVVTATSNTTFSDLTMKNFTDLLAKLPMYARNRNARWYISPAGWGAAMLRLAMLPGGSSGAGGNSSNNVASGFGETFLGYPVTLVQPMVSDLTGTTGKVAALFGDLSQAAIFGERRAISIKTASERFIEYDQTLTFATTRNAIVVSDLGSTSKAGPVVALKFG
;
A
#
# COMPACT_ATOMS: atom_id res chain seq x y z
N ALA A 1 -44.65 -67.43 35.09
CA ALA A 1 -44.24 -66.49 34.06
C ALA A 1 -43.49 -65.26 34.64
N ILE A 2 -43.96 -64.68 35.76
CA ILE A 2 -43.40 -63.48 36.36
C ILE A 2 -42.01 -63.74 37.00
N LYS A 3 -41.83 -64.86 37.73
CA LYS A 3 -40.53 -65.22 38.31
C LYS A 3 -39.40 -65.40 37.26
N ALA A 4 -39.72 -66.06 36.15
CA ALA A 4 -38.72 -66.19 35.05
C ALA A 4 -38.32 -64.91 34.38
N LYS A 5 -39.21 -63.94 34.36
CA LYS A 5 -38.95 -62.63 33.82
C LYS A 5 -38.09 -61.79 34.77
N ILE A 6 -38.25 -61.91 36.07
CA ILE A 6 -37.41 -61.25 37.08
C ILE A 6 -36.00 -61.84 37.05
N GLU A 7 -35.86 -63.17 37.00
CA GLU A 7 -34.55 -63.82 36.91
C GLU A 7 -33.79 -63.50 35.62
N PHE A 8 -34.52 -63.29 34.53
CA PHE A 8 -33.92 -62.81 33.27
C PHE A 8 -33.44 -61.36 33.35
N LEU A 9 -34.22 -60.47 33.98
CA LEU A 9 -33.85 -59.08 34.19
C LEU A 9 -32.63 -58.93 35.11
N GLU A 10 -32.57 -59.75 36.18
CA GLU A 10 -31.39 -59.74 37.07
C GLU A 10 -30.13 -60.25 36.36
N LYS A 11 -30.24 -61.25 35.48
CA LYS A 11 -29.13 -61.72 34.64
C LYS A 11 -28.67 -60.67 33.60
N VAL A 12 -29.60 -59.89 33.08
CA VAL A 12 -29.28 -58.80 32.16
C VAL A 12 -28.57 -57.64 32.89
N GLN A 13 -29.09 -57.30 34.10
CA GLN A 13 -28.46 -56.30 34.94
C GLN A 13 -27.02 -56.62 35.39
N ALA A 14 -26.84 -57.92 35.76
CA ALA A 14 -25.52 -58.45 36.11
C ALA A 14 -24.54 -58.36 34.92
N LYS A 15 -24.99 -58.70 33.70
CA LYS A 15 -24.17 -58.54 32.49
C LYS A 15 -23.89 -57.12 32.11
N GLU A 16 -24.82 -56.20 32.31
CA GLU A 16 -24.59 -54.77 32.11
C GLU A 16 -23.59 -54.21 33.11
N ALA A 17 -23.60 -54.63 34.36
CA ALA A 17 -22.64 -54.26 35.37
C ALA A 17 -21.20 -54.75 35.02
N ASP A 18 -21.12 -56.03 34.56
CA ASP A 18 -19.86 -56.61 34.09
C ASP A 18 -19.31 -55.88 32.86
N LEU A 19 -20.18 -55.55 31.91
CA LEU A 19 -19.77 -54.73 30.73
C LEU A 19 -19.31 -53.33 31.11
N ARG A 20 -19.95 -52.67 32.08
CA ARG A 20 -19.49 -51.37 32.59
C ARG A 20 -18.15 -51.51 33.31
N ALA A 21 -17.95 -52.55 34.11
CA ALA A 21 -16.67 -52.80 34.78
C ALA A 21 -15.53 -53.11 33.79
N VAL A 22 -15.82 -53.73 32.64
CA VAL A 22 -14.84 -53.95 31.55
C VAL A 22 -14.56 -52.67 30.80
N LEU A 23 -15.54 -51.82 30.56
CA LEU A 23 -15.38 -50.48 29.95
C LEU A 23 -14.60 -49.53 30.87
N GLU A 24 -14.79 -49.59 32.18
CA GLU A 24 -14.02 -48.80 33.14
C GLU A 24 -12.58 -49.31 33.34
N ARG A 25 -12.34 -50.60 33.11
CA ARG A 25 -11.00 -51.24 33.12
C ARG A 25 -10.25 -51.04 31.79
N SER A 26 -10.92 -50.71 30.68
CA SER A 26 -10.23 -50.26 29.48
C SER A 26 -9.59 -48.93 29.81
N ALA A 27 -8.29 -48.94 29.92
CA ALA A 27 -7.50 -47.74 30.19
C ALA A 27 -8.04 -46.58 29.33
N PRO A 28 -8.13 -45.34 29.89
CA PRO A 28 -8.57 -44.20 29.11
C PRO A 28 -7.74 -44.18 27.85
N ALA A 29 -8.40 -44.12 26.69
CA ALA A 29 -7.74 -44.05 25.42
C ALA A 29 -6.68 -42.96 25.55
N ARG A 30 -5.41 -43.39 25.48
CA ARG A 30 -4.28 -42.47 25.45
C ARG A 30 -4.68 -41.44 24.40
N LYS A 31 -4.96 -40.19 24.80
CA LYS A 31 -5.08 -39.08 23.86
C LYS A 31 -3.80 -39.16 23.05
N ILE A 32 -3.91 -39.67 21.85
CA ILE A 32 -2.89 -39.41 20.83
C ILE A 32 -3.05 -37.93 20.62
N GLU A 33 -2.27 -37.13 21.38
CA GLU A 33 -2.00 -35.79 20.98
C GLU A 33 -1.45 -35.95 19.57
N ALA A 34 -2.25 -35.52 18.61
CA ALA A 34 -1.74 -35.35 17.25
C ALA A 34 -0.44 -34.56 17.42
N PRO A 35 0.69 -35.08 16.92
CA PRO A 35 1.93 -34.31 17.01
C PRO A 35 1.56 -32.93 16.48
N GLU A 36 1.73 -31.90 17.32
CA GLU A 36 1.66 -30.50 16.84
C GLU A 36 2.40 -30.49 15.51
N PRO A 37 1.82 -29.96 14.44
CA PRO A 37 2.55 -29.83 13.21
C PRO A 37 3.81 -29.03 13.58
N LYS A 38 4.93 -29.75 13.77
CA LYS A 38 6.22 -29.11 13.85
C LYS A 38 6.26 -28.28 12.59
N GLU A 39 6.20 -26.96 12.76
CA GLU A 39 6.64 -26.05 11.71
C GLU A 39 7.92 -26.68 11.19
N PRO A 40 8.06 -26.89 9.87
CA PRO A 40 9.27 -27.48 9.34
C PRO A 40 10.41 -26.62 9.90
N GLU A 41 11.17 -27.19 10.84
CA GLU A 41 12.48 -26.62 11.18
C GLU A 41 13.19 -26.57 9.85
N VAL A 42 13.19 -25.38 9.25
CA VAL A 42 14.05 -25.08 8.12
C VAL A 42 15.43 -25.26 8.71
N GLU A 43 16.03 -26.46 8.49
CA GLU A 43 17.45 -26.66 8.77
C GLU A 43 18.17 -25.55 8.03
N THR A 44 18.53 -24.51 8.74
CA THR A 44 19.38 -23.44 8.22
C THR A 44 20.73 -24.07 7.98
N ARG A 45 20.91 -24.67 6.82
CA ARG A 45 22.22 -25.14 6.37
C ARG A 45 23.07 -23.90 6.24
N HIS A 46 23.94 -23.69 7.23
CA HIS A 46 24.90 -22.59 7.23
C HIS A 46 25.83 -22.76 6.02
N TYR A 47 25.66 -21.91 5.04
CA TYR A 47 26.58 -21.77 3.91
C TYR A 47 27.33 -20.43 4.03
N ALA A 48 28.55 -20.38 3.52
CA ALA A 48 29.34 -19.16 3.52
C ALA A 48 28.70 -18.15 2.54
N VAL A 49 28.15 -17.09 3.10
CA VAL A 49 27.59 -15.97 2.31
C VAL A 49 28.69 -14.95 2.09
N PRO A 50 29.00 -14.59 0.82
CA PRO A 50 29.91 -13.48 0.55
C PRO A 50 29.37 -12.20 1.18
N LYS A 51 30.23 -11.40 1.81
CA LYS A 51 29.84 -10.09 2.32
C LYS A 51 29.54 -9.13 1.15
N SER A 52 28.50 -8.34 1.26
CA SER A 52 28.23 -7.26 0.33
C SER A 52 29.36 -6.23 0.32
N HIS A 53 29.63 -5.62 -0.84
CA HIS A 53 30.62 -4.55 -1.00
C HIS A 53 30.22 -3.24 -0.34
N GLY A 54 28.98 -3.11 0.09
CA GLY A 54 28.42 -1.92 0.71
C GLY A 54 27.20 -2.23 1.58
N PRO A 55 26.60 -1.22 2.24
CA PRO A 55 25.38 -1.40 2.99
C PRO A 55 24.22 -1.74 2.05
N LEU A 56 23.51 -2.82 2.35
CA LEU A 56 22.30 -3.19 1.62
C LEU A 56 21.20 -2.16 1.89
N LYS A 57 20.47 -1.78 0.84
CA LYS A 57 19.36 -0.81 0.91
C LYS A 57 18.00 -1.51 0.92
N ALA A 58 17.84 -2.55 0.10
CA ALA A 58 16.59 -3.30 0.01
C ALA A 58 16.46 -4.31 1.14
N PHE A 59 17.47 -5.15 1.32
CA PHE A 59 17.45 -6.21 2.32
C PHE A 59 17.96 -5.68 3.65
N THR A 60 17.07 -5.56 4.64
CA THR A 60 17.39 -5.02 5.97
C THR A 60 16.98 -6.00 7.08
N GLY A 61 17.60 -5.87 8.28
CA GLY A 61 17.30 -6.72 9.43
C GLY A 61 18.22 -7.92 9.58
N PRO A 62 17.90 -8.87 10.49
CA PRO A 62 18.69 -10.06 10.71
C PRO A 62 18.79 -10.91 9.44
N ASN A 63 19.98 -11.41 9.13
CA ASN A 63 20.26 -12.23 7.93
C ASN A 63 20.00 -11.53 6.59
N ALA A 64 20.16 -10.20 6.51
CA ALA A 64 19.96 -9.43 5.28
C ALA A 64 20.86 -9.92 4.14
N ASP A 65 22.15 -10.14 4.39
CA ASP A 65 23.12 -10.66 3.40
C ASP A 65 22.73 -12.07 2.91
N GLU A 66 22.22 -12.93 3.79
CA GLU A 66 21.78 -14.27 3.44
C GLU A 66 20.54 -14.24 2.55
N ARG A 67 19.56 -13.41 2.88
CA ARG A 67 18.34 -13.23 2.08
C ARG A 67 18.65 -12.63 0.71
N ALA A 68 19.52 -11.62 0.66
CA ALA A 68 19.98 -11.02 -0.59
C ALA A 68 20.75 -12.04 -1.45
N TYR A 69 21.63 -12.84 -0.84
CA TYR A 69 22.36 -13.90 -1.53
C TYR A 69 21.42 -14.96 -2.11
N ARG A 70 20.45 -15.45 -1.33
CA ARG A 70 19.45 -16.41 -1.80
C ARG A 70 18.61 -15.85 -2.95
N ALA A 71 18.17 -14.58 -2.85
CA ALA A 71 17.47 -13.89 -3.91
C ALA A 71 18.34 -13.73 -5.17
N GLY A 72 19.61 -13.35 -4.99
CA GLY A 72 20.60 -13.24 -6.08
C GLY A 72 20.88 -14.58 -6.78
N MET A 73 21.08 -15.66 -6.03
CA MET A 73 21.27 -17.00 -6.59
C MET A 73 20.03 -17.49 -7.33
N HIS A 74 18.84 -17.20 -6.81
CA HIS A 74 17.59 -17.49 -7.50
C HIS A 74 17.49 -16.71 -8.82
N ILE A 75 17.80 -15.42 -8.83
CA ILE A 75 17.84 -14.60 -10.05
C ILE A 75 18.85 -15.19 -11.04
N LYS A 76 20.10 -15.41 -10.60
CA LYS A 76 21.16 -15.95 -11.43
C LYS A 76 20.80 -17.31 -12.03
N GLY A 77 20.26 -18.23 -11.22
CA GLY A 77 19.93 -19.58 -11.67
C GLY A 77 18.68 -19.66 -12.54
N PHE A 78 17.59 -19.07 -12.13
CA PHE A 78 16.29 -19.25 -12.79
C PHE A 78 15.98 -18.16 -13.82
N VAL A 79 16.49 -16.94 -13.60
CA VAL A 79 16.24 -15.79 -14.46
C VAL A 79 17.27 -15.74 -15.58
N PHE A 80 18.55 -15.83 -15.26
CA PHE A 80 19.64 -15.76 -16.23
C PHE A 80 20.11 -17.13 -16.75
N GLY A 81 19.69 -18.22 -16.11
CA GLY A 81 19.91 -19.56 -16.63
C GLY A 81 21.21 -20.24 -16.21
N ASP A 82 21.95 -19.68 -15.26
CA ASP A 82 23.19 -20.23 -14.75
C ASP A 82 22.98 -21.63 -14.14
N ALA A 83 23.74 -22.61 -14.62
CA ALA A 83 23.63 -24.00 -14.21
C ALA A 83 24.14 -24.24 -12.78
N GLU A 84 25.18 -23.53 -12.35
CA GLU A 84 25.74 -23.64 -11.01
C GLU A 84 24.79 -23.04 -9.97
N ALA A 85 24.24 -21.87 -10.23
CA ALA A 85 23.25 -21.24 -9.38
C ALA A 85 21.97 -22.08 -9.28
N ARG A 86 21.54 -22.74 -10.35
CA ARG A 86 20.40 -23.68 -10.32
C ARG A 86 20.67 -24.91 -9.44
N ARG A 87 21.87 -25.46 -9.48
CA ARG A 87 22.26 -26.56 -8.60
C ARG A 87 22.25 -26.11 -7.17
N TRP A 88 22.88 -24.98 -6.90
CA TRP A 88 22.91 -24.39 -5.57
C TRP A 88 21.49 -24.16 -4.99
N CYS A 89 20.57 -23.56 -5.77
CA CYS A 89 19.19 -23.35 -5.37
C CYS A 89 18.47 -24.67 -5.01
N ARG A 90 18.70 -25.72 -5.80
CA ARG A 90 18.13 -27.04 -5.56
C ARG A 90 18.66 -27.65 -4.26
N ASP A 91 19.97 -27.56 -4.05
CA ASP A 91 20.66 -28.14 -2.88
C ASP A 91 20.27 -27.43 -1.57
N HIS A 92 19.87 -26.15 -1.65
CA HIS A 92 19.49 -25.33 -0.48
C HIS A 92 17.98 -25.10 -0.37
N GLY A 93 17.16 -25.81 -1.13
CA GLY A 93 15.70 -25.75 -1.03
C GLY A 93 15.08 -24.41 -1.47
N VAL A 94 15.83 -23.62 -2.27
CA VAL A 94 15.30 -22.40 -2.89
C VAL A 94 14.53 -22.82 -4.14
N GLU A 95 13.32 -23.34 -3.94
CA GLU A 95 12.47 -23.77 -5.04
C GLU A 95 11.80 -22.59 -5.73
N SER A 96 11.76 -22.62 -7.06
CA SER A 96 10.83 -21.78 -7.81
C SER A 96 9.42 -22.30 -7.56
N ARG A 97 8.69 -21.76 -6.61
CA ARG A 97 7.25 -21.98 -6.53
C ARG A 97 6.61 -21.35 -7.75
N ALA A 98 6.46 -22.15 -8.80
CA ALA A 98 5.49 -21.86 -9.84
C ALA A 98 4.14 -21.77 -9.11
N GLN A 99 3.64 -20.57 -8.88
CA GLN A 99 2.27 -20.41 -8.39
C GLN A 99 1.36 -21.10 -9.39
N ALA A 100 0.68 -22.14 -8.92
CA ALA A 100 -0.22 -22.98 -9.66
C ALA A 100 -1.34 -22.13 -10.30
N GLY A 101 -1.15 -21.82 -11.54
CA GLY A 101 -2.12 -21.29 -12.47
C GLY A 101 -1.83 -21.99 -13.80
N GLY A 102 -2.34 -23.22 -13.91
CA GLY A 102 -2.07 -24.15 -14.98
C GLY A 102 -1.92 -23.50 -16.35
N ILE A 103 -0.69 -23.46 -16.80
CA ILE A 103 -0.26 -23.67 -18.19
C ILE A 103 1.28 -23.44 -18.19
N ASN A 104 2.01 -24.52 -18.11
CA ASN A 104 3.50 -24.57 -18.11
C ASN A 104 4.16 -24.19 -19.45
N SER A 105 3.41 -23.80 -20.48
CA SER A 105 3.94 -23.56 -21.82
C SER A 105 4.19 -22.09 -22.19
N LEU A 106 3.88 -21.14 -21.31
CA LEU A 106 4.06 -19.71 -21.54
C LEU A 106 4.81 -19.04 -20.39
N GLY A 107 6.07 -19.43 -20.18
CA GLY A 107 7.00 -18.71 -19.28
C GLY A 107 6.42 -18.46 -17.88
N GLY A 108 6.38 -19.51 -17.04
CA GLY A 108 6.00 -19.37 -15.63
C GLY A 108 6.81 -18.27 -14.97
N VAL A 109 6.14 -17.42 -14.24
CA VAL A 109 6.75 -16.30 -13.50
C VAL A 109 7.72 -16.86 -12.47
N LEU A 110 9.00 -16.75 -12.72
CA LEU A 110 10.07 -17.11 -11.81
C LEU A 110 10.42 -15.91 -10.92
N THR A 111 9.63 -15.70 -9.88
CA THR A 111 9.92 -14.64 -8.90
C THR A 111 10.40 -15.28 -7.60
N SER A 112 11.58 -14.87 -7.12
CA SER A 112 11.99 -15.18 -5.75
C SER A 112 10.98 -14.57 -4.78
N PRO A 113 10.37 -15.35 -3.86
CA PRO A 113 9.44 -14.81 -2.89
C PRO A 113 10.10 -13.77 -1.97
N GLU A 114 11.39 -13.92 -1.69
CA GLU A 114 12.18 -12.99 -0.89
C GLU A 114 12.35 -11.64 -1.60
N LEU A 115 12.69 -11.65 -2.88
CA LEU A 115 12.82 -10.43 -3.69
C LEU A 115 11.47 -9.71 -3.83
N SER A 116 10.41 -10.44 -4.14
CA SER A 116 9.07 -9.87 -4.30
C SER A 116 8.57 -9.20 -3.03
N SER A 117 8.79 -9.81 -1.86
CA SER A 117 8.39 -9.23 -0.58
C SER A 117 9.15 -7.95 -0.25
N GLU A 118 10.46 -7.90 -0.56
CA GLU A 118 11.26 -6.70 -0.32
C GLU A 118 10.89 -5.56 -1.26
N ILE A 119 10.63 -5.84 -2.54
CA ILE A 119 10.16 -4.81 -3.47
C ILE A 119 8.81 -4.23 -3.02
N ILE A 120 7.86 -5.08 -2.60
CA ILE A 120 6.56 -4.61 -2.09
C ILE A 120 6.77 -3.71 -0.86
N ARG A 121 7.60 -4.13 0.09
CA ARG A 121 7.92 -3.33 1.28
C ARG A 121 8.52 -1.96 0.91
N LEU A 122 9.44 -1.92 -0.04
CA LEU A 122 10.07 -0.69 -0.50
C LEU A 122 9.10 0.22 -1.26
N VAL A 123 8.19 -0.32 -2.07
CA VAL A 123 7.13 0.48 -2.71
C VAL A 123 6.25 1.14 -1.65
N GLU A 124 5.95 0.42 -0.57
CA GLU A 124 5.20 0.98 0.56
C GLU A 124 5.98 2.07 1.31
N GLU A 125 7.30 1.93 1.41
CA GLU A 125 8.17 2.89 2.08
C GLU A 125 8.41 4.14 1.23
N TYR A 126 8.60 4.00 -0.08
CA TYR A 126 8.88 5.11 -0.99
C TYR A 126 7.64 5.81 -1.54
N GLY A 127 6.54 5.07 -1.73
CA GLY A 127 5.31 5.59 -2.32
C GLY A 127 4.40 6.26 -1.29
N VAL A 128 4.11 7.54 -1.47
CA VAL A 128 3.20 8.30 -0.59
C VAL A 128 1.75 7.88 -0.82
N PHE A 129 1.32 7.77 -2.07
CA PHE A 129 -0.07 7.45 -2.38
C PHE A 129 -0.47 6.04 -1.89
N PRO A 130 0.29 4.96 -2.18
CA PRO A 130 -0.02 3.63 -1.65
C PRO A 130 0.03 3.54 -0.12
N GLN A 131 0.84 4.38 0.55
CA GLN A 131 0.97 4.39 2.00
C GLN A 131 -0.28 4.95 2.69
N PHE A 132 -0.88 6.02 2.16
CA PHE A 132 -1.95 6.76 2.82
C PHE A 132 -3.34 6.53 2.23
N ALA A 133 -3.46 6.02 1.01
CA ALA A 133 -4.74 5.63 0.43
C ALA A 133 -5.29 4.35 1.08
N LYS A 134 -6.61 4.15 1.00
CA LYS A 134 -7.24 2.92 1.47
C LYS A 134 -6.83 1.74 0.57
N ARG A 135 -6.16 0.74 1.14
CA ARG A 135 -5.77 -0.47 0.41
C ARG A 135 -6.90 -1.49 0.38
N VAL A 136 -7.08 -2.10 -0.79
CA VAL A 136 -8.08 -3.15 -1.02
C VAL A 136 -7.47 -4.24 -1.91
N ASN A 137 -7.51 -5.48 -1.45
CA ASN A 137 -7.11 -6.62 -2.27
C ASN A 137 -8.24 -6.97 -3.26
N MET A 138 -7.91 -7.00 -4.56
CA MET A 138 -8.86 -7.31 -5.63
C MET A 138 -8.79 -8.76 -6.05
N THR A 139 -9.91 -9.46 -6.02
CA THR A 139 -10.03 -10.85 -6.49
C THR A 139 -10.36 -10.95 -7.98
N SER A 140 -10.93 -9.89 -8.58
CA SER A 140 -11.28 -9.77 -10.00
C SER A 140 -10.60 -8.55 -10.63
N ASP A 141 -10.67 -8.42 -11.94
CA ASP A 141 -10.11 -7.29 -12.69
C ASP A 141 -10.87 -5.98 -12.42
N THR A 142 -12.13 -6.10 -12.08
CA THR A 142 -13.00 -5.00 -11.68
C THR A 142 -13.58 -5.29 -10.31
N LEU A 143 -13.63 -4.28 -9.47
CA LEU A 143 -14.26 -4.32 -8.15
C LEU A 143 -15.14 -3.09 -7.98
N VAL A 144 -16.43 -3.32 -7.70
CA VAL A 144 -17.35 -2.22 -7.41
C VAL A 144 -17.40 -2.01 -5.90
N TYR A 145 -17.13 -0.77 -5.50
CA TYR A 145 -17.17 -0.35 -4.10
C TYR A 145 -18.29 0.65 -3.90
N ALA A 146 -19.25 0.32 -3.01
CA ALA A 146 -20.35 1.21 -2.69
C ALA A 146 -19.90 2.37 -1.81
N ARG A 147 -20.10 3.59 -2.25
CA ARG A 147 -19.85 4.84 -1.52
C ARG A 147 -21.19 5.42 -1.05
N ARG A 148 -21.28 5.76 0.24
CA ARG A 148 -22.43 6.48 0.77
C ARG A 148 -22.36 7.96 0.37
N THR A 149 -23.38 8.46 -0.33
CA THR A 149 -23.47 9.86 -0.78
C THR A 149 -24.45 10.69 0.04
N GLY A 150 -25.48 10.09 0.64
CA GLY A 150 -26.43 10.74 1.51
C GLY A 150 -26.69 9.95 2.79
N GLY A 151 -27.10 10.63 3.84
CA GLY A 151 -27.40 10.05 5.15
C GLY A 151 -28.81 10.41 5.63
N LEU A 152 -29.30 9.65 6.61
CA LEU A 152 -30.53 9.94 7.30
C LEU A 152 -30.43 11.26 8.05
N THR A 153 -31.50 12.07 7.99
CA THR A 153 -31.63 13.31 8.74
C THR A 153 -32.62 13.11 9.87
N ALA A 154 -32.16 13.21 11.13
CA ALA A 154 -33.02 13.22 12.29
C ALA A 154 -33.66 14.61 12.42
N ARG A 155 -34.99 14.65 12.65
CA ARG A 155 -35.75 15.88 12.87
C ARG A 155 -36.55 15.76 14.15
N PRO A 156 -36.71 16.83 14.93
CA PRO A 156 -37.63 16.81 16.04
C PRO A 156 -39.07 16.71 15.51
N VAL A 157 -39.85 15.84 16.10
CA VAL A 157 -41.25 15.59 15.72
C VAL A 157 -42.14 15.86 16.92
N GLY A 158 -43.21 16.65 16.73
CA GLY A 158 -44.23 16.88 17.74
C GLY A 158 -45.23 15.72 17.84
N GLU A 159 -46.06 15.73 18.86
CA GLU A 159 -47.14 14.76 19.01
C GLU A 159 -48.10 14.86 17.82
N ASN A 160 -48.48 13.70 17.23
CA ASN A 160 -49.38 13.59 16.08
C ASN A 160 -48.88 14.26 14.77
N VAL A 161 -47.55 14.45 14.60
CA VAL A 161 -46.98 14.97 13.35
C VAL A 161 -46.31 13.83 12.59
N GLU A 162 -46.56 13.75 11.30
CA GLU A 162 -45.93 12.75 10.43
C GLU A 162 -44.42 12.99 10.33
N VAL A 163 -43.62 11.91 10.50
CA VAL A 163 -42.18 11.96 10.35
C VAL A 163 -41.83 11.99 8.86
N THR A 164 -41.19 13.06 8.42
CA THR A 164 -40.66 13.13 7.05
C THR A 164 -39.58 12.09 6.86
N THR A 165 -39.77 11.20 5.89
CA THR A 165 -38.79 10.15 5.54
C THR A 165 -37.52 10.74 4.94
N SER A 166 -36.40 10.13 5.22
CA SER A 166 -35.12 10.41 4.56
C SER A 166 -34.42 9.11 4.19
N ASP A 167 -33.85 9.03 3.00
CA ASP A 167 -33.25 7.83 2.47
C ASP A 167 -31.73 7.93 2.49
N VAL A 168 -31.06 6.77 2.67
CA VAL A 168 -29.61 6.64 2.50
C VAL A 168 -29.35 6.43 1.01
N THR A 169 -28.56 7.29 0.41
CA THR A 169 -28.16 7.16 -1.00
C THR A 169 -26.74 6.63 -1.12
N PHE A 170 -26.54 5.70 -2.04
CA PHE A 170 -25.27 5.10 -2.36
C PHE A 170 -24.91 5.37 -3.82
N ASP A 171 -23.63 5.48 -4.08
CA ASP A 171 -23.04 5.57 -5.40
C ASP A 171 -22.00 4.46 -5.55
N ASN A 172 -21.76 3.99 -6.76
CA ASN A 172 -20.82 2.94 -7.06
C ASN A 172 -19.51 3.53 -7.58
N VAL A 173 -18.42 3.17 -6.92
CA VAL A 173 -17.05 3.48 -7.38
C VAL A 173 -16.46 2.22 -7.95
N GLU A 174 -16.14 2.23 -9.24
CA GLU A 174 -15.54 1.10 -9.94
C GLU A 174 -14.01 1.21 -9.90
N LEU A 175 -13.35 0.16 -9.39
CA LEU A 175 -11.91 -0.02 -9.45
C LEU A 175 -11.60 -0.98 -10.60
N THR A 176 -10.80 -0.55 -11.56
CA THR A 176 -10.33 -1.38 -12.66
C THR A 176 -8.82 -1.56 -12.56
N ALA A 177 -8.35 -2.81 -12.44
CA ALA A 177 -6.93 -3.11 -12.33
C ALA A 177 -6.22 -2.90 -13.67
N LYS A 178 -5.20 -2.04 -13.67
CA LYS A 178 -4.33 -1.73 -14.81
C LYS A 178 -2.96 -2.38 -14.63
N ILE A 179 -2.28 -2.65 -15.74
CA ILE A 179 -0.95 -3.24 -15.73
C ILE A 179 0.09 -2.13 -15.73
N TRP A 180 0.99 -2.19 -14.75
CA TRP A 180 2.17 -1.32 -14.67
C TRP A 180 3.40 -2.18 -14.94
N GLY A 181 4.35 -1.69 -15.70
CA GLY A 181 5.54 -2.43 -16.09
C GLY A 181 6.79 -1.58 -16.04
N VAL A 182 7.87 -2.19 -15.54
CA VAL A 182 9.23 -1.63 -15.54
C VAL A 182 10.12 -2.59 -16.31
N ALA A 183 10.93 -2.08 -17.24
CA ALA A 183 11.87 -2.84 -18.00
C ALA A 183 13.30 -2.34 -17.71
N ASN A 184 14.18 -3.26 -17.32
CA ASN A 184 15.59 -2.98 -17.06
C ASN A 184 16.48 -3.87 -17.95
N ARG A 185 17.57 -3.29 -18.48
CA ARG A 185 18.59 -4.01 -19.23
C ARG A 185 19.83 -4.15 -18.37
N THR A 186 20.27 -5.39 -18.15
CA THR A 186 21.42 -5.68 -17.30
C THR A 186 22.50 -6.32 -18.14
N PRO A 187 23.75 -5.80 -18.16
CA PRO A 187 24.87 -6.44 -18.81
C PRO A 187 25.19 -7.79 -18.15
N ASN A 188 25.51 -8.80 -18.95
CA ASN A 188 25.81 -10.14 -18.44
C ASN A 188 27.07 -10.15 -17.57
N SER A 189 28.06 -9.32 -17.88
CA SER A 189 29.27 -9.14 -17.06
C SER A 189 28.98 -8.72 -15.61
N LEU A 190 27.99 -7.84 -15.40
CA LEU A 190 27.57 -7.44 -14.06
C LEU A 190 26.93 -8.60 -13.27
N ILE A 191 26.25 -9.50 -13.98
CA ILE A 191 25.61 -10.68 -13.38
C ILE A 191 26.65 -11.70 -12.92
N GLU A 192 27.77 -11.81 -13.64
CA GLU A 192 28.86 -12.71 -13.30
C GLU A 192 29.62 -12.25 -12.06
N ASP A 193 29.88 -10.95 -11.95
CA ASP A 193 30.74 -10.38 -10.92
C ASP A 193 30.06 -10.16 -9.57
N SER A 194 28.74 -9.94 -9.52
CA SER A 194 28.04 -9.60 -8.28
C SER A 194 26.65 -10.25 -8.18
N VAL A 195 26.45 -11.07 -7.14
CA VAL A 195 25.17 -11.75 -6.88
C VAL A 195 24.29 -10.95 -5.93
N ILE A 196 24.85 -10.49 -4.81
CA ILE A 196 24.10 -9.79 -3.75
C ILE A 196 23.73 -8.37 -4.20
N ASP A 197 24.71 -7.62 -4.69
CA ASP A 197 24.52 -6.22 -5.07
C ASP A 197 23.56 -6.06 -6.24
N LEU A 198 23.52 -7.03 -7.16
CA LEU A 198 22.56 -7.04 -8.25
C LEU A 198 21.12 -7.20 -7.74
N ALA A 199 20.87 -8.13 -6.81
CA ALA A 199 19.53 -8.35 -6.26
C ALA A 199 19.04 -7.12 -5.50
N ASP A 200 19.92 -6.50 -4.70
CA ASP A 200 19.61 -5.29 -3.94
C ASP A 200 19.32 -4.11 -4.86
N ALA A 201 20.17 -3.86 -5.84
CA ALA A 201 19.99 -2.78 -6.82
C ALA A 201 18.68 -2.93 -7.62
N MET A 202 18.41 -4.14 -8.13
CA MET A 202 17.17 -4.40 -8.86
C MET A 202 15.92 -4.20 -7.99
N ALA A 203 15.97 -4.58 -6.71
CA ALA A 203 14.88 -4.39 -5.79
C ALA A 203 14.59 -2.90 -5.56
N VAL A 204 15.63 -2.11 -5.27
CA VAL A 204 15.49 -0.67 -5.01
C VAL A 204 14.97 0.07 -6.24
N GLU A 205 15.60 -0.10 -7.40
CA GLU A 205 15.23 0.60 -8.63
C GLU A 205 13.79 0.22 -9.09
N THR A 206 13.44 -1.05 -9.01
CA THR A 206 12.09 -1.50 -9.38
C THR A 206 11.03 -0.93 -8.42
N ALA A 207 11.34 -0.91 -7.11
CA ALA A 207 10.44 -0.37 -6.11
C ALA A 207 10.24 1.14 -6.27
N GLN A 208 11.31 1.90 -6.49
CA GLN A 208 11.24 3.34 -6.72
C GLN A 208 10.43 3.67 -7.97
N ALA A 209 10.64 2.94 -9.07
CA ALA A 209 9.89 3.16 -10.30
C ALA A 209 8.39 2.89 -10.14
N PHE A 210 7.99 1.84 -9.43
CA PHE A 210 6.56 1.57 -9.16
C PHE A 210 5.96 2.56 -8.16
N ALA A 211 6.72 3.00 -7.16
CA ALA A 211 6.29 4.02 -6.21
C ALA A 211 6.05 5.36 -6.91
N GLU A 212 6.99 5.80 -7.73
CA GLU A 212 6.88 7.03 -8.52
C GLU A 212 5.69 6.97 -9.49
N ALA A 213 5.52 5.86 -10.20
CA ALA A 213 4.39 5.68 -11.11
C ALA A 213 3.03 5.73 -10.37
N SER A 214 2.95 5.13 -9.18
CA SER A 214 1.74 5.14 -8.35
C SER A 214 1.43 6.53 -7.79
N ASP A 215 2.46 7.26 -7.36
CA ASP A 215 2.31 8.63 -6.86
C ASP A 215 1.92 9.59 -7.98
N ASN A 216 2.57 9.49 -9.14
CA ASN A 216 2.23 10.30 -10.31
C ASN A 216 0.76 10.08 -10.73
N ALA A 217 0.32 8.84 -10.85
CA ALA A 217 -1.07 8.53 -11.21
C ALA A 217 -2.06 8.95 -10.12
N GLY A 218 -1.75 8.71 -8.85
CA GLY A 218 -2.65 9.00 -7.73
C GLY A 218 -2.82 10.49 -7.45
N PHE A 219 -1.75 11.27 -7.55
CA PHE A 219 -1.81 12.72 -7.28
C PHE A 219 -2.13 13.53 -8.52
N ILE A 220 -1.39 13.39 -9.63
CA ILE A 220 -1.45 14.30 -10.78
C ILE A 220 -2.06 13.67 -12.04
N GLY A 221 -2.44 12.40 -12.02
CA GLY A 221 -3.05 11.74 -13.18
C GLY A 221 -4.12 12.62 -13.84
N ASP A 222 -4.09 12.73 -15.17
CA ASP A 222 -4.97 13.60 -15.95
C ASP A 222 -6.10 12.85 -16.67
N GLY A 223 -6.19 11.53 -16.47
CA GLY A 223 -7.16 10.68 -17.14
C GLY A 223 -6.74 10.24 -18.54
N THR A 224 -5.55 10.60 -19.01
CA THR A 224 -5.02 10.16 -20.31
C THR A 224 -4.45 8.74 -20.26
N LEU A 225 -4.09 8.21 -21.43
CA LEU A 225 -3.43 6.90 -21.53
C LEU A 225 -2.06 6.86 -20.84
N THR A 226 -1.39 7.98 -20.65
CA THR A 226 -0.12 8.09 -19.91
C THR A 226 -0.27 7.58 -18.48
N TYR A 227 -1.42 7.82 -17.87
CA TYR A 227 -1.75 7.35 -16.52
C TYR A 227 -2.82 6.24 -16.53
N HIS A 228 -2.93 5.47 -17.62
CA HIS A 228 -3.92 4.41 -17.81
C HIS A 228 -5.37 4.83 -17.57
N GLY A 229 -5.70 6.11 -17.84
CA GLY A 229 -7.04 6.66 -17.60
C GLY A 229 -7.33 7.01 -16.14
N VAL A 230 -6.31 6.98 -15.27
CA VAL A 230 -6.45 7.38 -13.86
C VAL A 230 -6.51 8.90 -13.76
N THR A 231 -7.52 9.40 -13.04
CA THR A 231 -7.61 10.82 -12.69
C THR A 231 -7.18 11.00 -11.24
N GLY A 232 -6.03 11.66 -11.07
CA GLY A 232 -5.42 11.92 -9.77
C GLY A 232 -6.20 12.92 -8.92
N ILE A 233 -5.88 12.96 -7.65
CA ILE A 233 -6.64 13.77 -6.69
C ILE A 233 -6.56 15.27 -6.98
N THR A 234 -5.39 15.81 -7.36
CA THR A 234 -5.23 17.23 -7.67
C THR A 234 -6.00 17.66 -8.92
N THR A 235 -6.07 16.78 -9.92
CA THR A 235 -6.81 17.04 -11.16
C THR A 235 -8.32 16.93 -10.95
N LYS A 236 -8.75 15.93 -10.18
CA LYS A 236 -10.20 15.69 -9.95
C LYS A 236 -10.81 16.74 -9.02
N ILE A 237 -10.12 17.15 -7.95
CA ILE A 237 -10.66 18.06 -6.94
C ILE A 237 -10.91 19.47 -7.49
N VAL A 238 -10.17 19.89 -8.50
CA VAL A 238 -10.32 21.23 -9.13
C VAL A 238 -11.58 21.32 -10.01
N GLN A 239 -12.21 20.18 -10.34
CA GLN A 239 -13.45 20.16 -11.13
C GLN A 239 -14.59 20.88 -10.39
N SER A 240 -15.48 21.52 -11.14
CA SER A 240 -16.61 22.28 -10.59
C SER A 240 -17.52 21.48 -9.66
N ALA A 241 -17.61 20.16 -9.85
CA ALA A 241 -18.39 19.25 -9.04
C ALA A 241 -17.92 19.18 -7.56
N TYR A 242 -16.69 19.59 -7.27
CA TYR A 242 -16.06 19.49 -5.92
C TYR A 242 -15.68 20.87 -5.36
N SER A 243 -16.33 21.93 -5.79
CA SER A 243 -16.01 23.32 -5.42
C SER A 243 -16.06 23.61 -3.91
N ALA A 244 -16.88 22.86 -3.16
CA ALA A 244 -16.89 22.97 -1.70
C ALA A 244 -15.57 22.51 -1.06
N SER A 245 -14.78 21.68 -1.70
CA SER A 245 -13.49 21.17 -1.18
C SER A 245 -12.29 22.00 -1.62
N VAL A 246 -12.48 23.08 -2.40
CA VAL A 246 -11.39 23.90 -2.91
C VAL A 246 -11.40 25.29 -2.29
N VAL A 247 -10.26 25.72 -1.75
CA VAL A 247 -9.97 27.11 -1.37
C VAL A 247 -9.11 27.72 -2.46
N THR A 248 -9.59 28.79 -3.10
CA THR A 248 -8.78 29.51 -4.10
C THR A 248 -8.06 30.68 -3.42
N ALA A 249 -6.74 30.70 -3.55
CA ALA A 249 -5.90 31.78 -3.07
C ALA A 249 -5.95 32.93 -4.11
N THR A 250 -7.00 33.73 -4.04
CA THR A 250 -7.20 34.82 -5.01
C THR A 250 -6.00 35.76 -5.04
N SER A 251 -5.52 36.07 -6.24
CA SER A 251 -4.34 36.90 -6.50
C SER A 251 -2.99 36.34 -6.06
N ASN A 252 -2.94 35.12 -5.54
CA ASN A 252 -1.70 34.45 -5.16
C ASN A 252 -1.35 33.40 -6.23
N THR A 253 -0.36 33.68 -7.03
CA THR A 253 0.06 32.83 -8.16
C THR A 253 1.31 32.03 -7.88
N THR A 254 2.06 32.38 -6.83
CA THR A 254 3.30 31.71 -6.43
C THR A 254 3.24 31.22 -4.99
N PHE A 255 4.12 30.28 -4.63
CA PHE A 255 4.23 29.82 -3.24
C PHE A 255 4.62 30.94 -2.26
N SER A 256 5.39 31.91 -2.73
CA SER A 256 5.81 33.06 -1.93
C SER A 256 4.67 34.01 -1.57
N ASP A 257 3.60 34.03 -2.37
CA ASP A 257 2.44 34.91 -2.14
C ASP A 257 1.46 34.32 -1.13
N LEU A 258 1.54 33.00 -0.87
CA LEU A 258 0.63 32.33 0.06
C LEU A 258 0.77 32.89 1.47
N THR A 259 -0.37 33.13 2.10
CA THR A 259 -0.48 33.68 3.45
C THR A 259 -0.96 32.61 4.44
N MET A 260 -0.76 32.85 5.73
CA MET A 260 -1.28 31.98 6.80
C MET A 260 -2.79 31.82 6.71
N LYS A 261 -3.51 32.89 6.29
CA LYS A 261 -4.95 32.86 6.11
C LYS A 261 -5.40 31.77 5.12
N ASN A 262 -4.67 31.58 4.01
CA ASN A 262 -5.00 30.56 3.02
C ASN A 262 -4.99 29.16 3.63
N PHE A 263 -4.01 28.87 4.48
CA PHE A 263 -3.90 27.58 5.19
C PHE A 263 -4.93 27.41 6.32
N THR A 264 -5.23 28.48 7.06
CA THR A 264 -6.28 28.43 8.10
C THR A 264 -7.68 28.29 7.51
N ASP A 265 -7.96 28.94 6.38
CA ASP A 265 -9.23 28.78 5.64
C ASP A 265 -9.38 27.32 5.13
N LEU A 266 -8.27 26.72 4.67
CA LEU A 266 -8.28 25.31 4.27
C LEU A 266 -8.59 24.39 5.46
N LEU A 267 -7.94 24.65 6.61
CA LEU A 267 -8.17 23.89 7.83
C LEU A 267 -9.61 24.04 8.34
N ALA A 268 -10.20 25.24 8.23
CA ALA A 268 -11.58 25.50 8.61
C ALA A 268 -12.59 24.76 7.72
N LYS A 269 -12.24 24.53 6.45
CA LYS A 269 -13.10 23.89 5.47
C LYS A 269 -13.19 22.37 5.62
N LEU A 270 -12.22 21.72 6.27
CA LEU A 270 -12.21 20.27 6.44
C LEU A 270 -13.31 19.84 7.42
N PRO A 271 -14.20 18.89 7.04
CA PRO A 271 -15.23 18.36 7.91
C PRO A 271 -14.67 17.66 9.16
N MET A 272 -15.45 17.68 10.26
CA MET A 272 -15.03 17.07 11.54
C MET A 272 -14.72 15.56 11.42
N TYR A 273 -15.48 14.82 10.61
CA TYR A 273 -15.26 13.39 10.43
C TYR A 273 -13.90 13.05 9.78
N ALA A 274 -13.37 13.95 8.96
CA ALA A 274 -12.08 13.80 8.30
C ALA A 274 -10.92 14.41 9.12
N ARG A 275 -11.22 15.16 10.20
CA ARG A 275 -10.23 15.74 11.11
C ARG A 275 -9.84 14.73 12.19
N ASN A 276 -9.34 13.57 11.74
CA ASN A 276 -8.90 12.47 12.58
C ASN A 276 -7.36 12.44 12.71
N ARG A 277 -6.83 11.38 13.35
CA ARG A 277 -5.38 11.21 13.54
C ARG A 277 -4.60 11.04 12.23
N ASN A 278 -5.27 10.68 11.13
CA ASN A 278 -4.65 10.46 9.82
C ASN A 278 -4.65 11.72 8.95
N ALA A 279 -5.35 12.79 9.38
CA ALA A 279 -5.35 14.06 8.67
C ALA A 279 -3.95 14.66 8.63
N ARG A 280 -3.48 15.01 7.42
CA ARG A 280 -2.14 15.56 7.16
C ARG A 280 -2.11 16.49 5.98
N TRP A 281 -1.03 17.22 5.87
CA TRP A 281 -0.73 18.06 4.73
C TRP A 281 0.00 17.26 3.67
N TYR A 282 -0.34 17.47 2.41
CA TYR A 282 0.38 16.96 1.26
C TYR A 282 0.81 18.15 0.41
N ILE A 283 2.10 18.30 0.21
CA ILE A 283 2.67 19.43 -0.51
C ILE A 283 3.99 19.01 -1.16
N SER A 284 4.40 19.70 -2.24
CA SER A 284 5.72 19.46 -2.83
C SER A 284 6.85 19.94 -1.92
N PRO A 285 8.08 19.39 -2.03
CA PRO A 285 9.24 19.87 -1.30
C PRO A 285 9.49 21.37 -1.51
N ALA A 286 9.31 21.85 -2.74
CA ALA A 286 9.44 23.27 -3.08
C ALA A 286 8.38 24.13 -2.36
N GLY A 287 7.12 23.67 -2.33
CA GLY A 287 6.03 24.35 -1.62
C GLY A 287 6.21 24.32 -0.11
N TRP A 288 6.75 23.25 0.45
CA TRP A 288 7.11 23.20 1.88
C TRP A 288 8.09 24.29 2.25
N GLY A 289 9.22 24.40 1.54
CA GLY A 289 10.24 25.41 1.82
C GLY A 289 9.77 26.83 1.57
N ALA A 290 9.16 27.09 0.40
CA ALA A 290 8.79 28.43 -0.03
C ALA A 290 7.54 29.00 0.67
N ALA A 291 6.59 28.15 1.09
CA ALA A 291 5.36 28.60 1.73
C ALA A 291 5.32 28.24 3.22
N MET A 292 5.22 26.96 3.57
CA MET A 292 4.94 26.54 4.95
C MET A 292 6.07 26.87 5.92
N LEU A 293 7.32 26.50 5.56
CA LEU A 293 8.49 26.78 6.40
C LEU A 293 8.72 28.29 6.56
N ARG A 294 8.61 29.04 5.45
CA ARG A 294 8.69 30.50 5.48
C ARG A 294 7.67 31.12 6.43
N LEU A 295 6.40 30.69 6.35
CA LEU A 295 5.33 31.20 7.22
C LEU A 295 5.52 30.80 8.69
N ALA A 296 6.07 29.62 8.95
CA ALA A 296 6.40 29.17 10.30
C ALA A 296 7.56 29.97 10.94
N MET A 297 8.49 30.49 10.14
CA MET A 297 9.65 31.26 10.60
C MET A 297 9.41 32.78 10.68
N LEU A 298 8.29 33.30 10.15
CA LEU A 298 8.02 34.73 10.22
C LEU A 298 7.86 35.18 11.69
N PRO A 299 8.65 36.17 12.16
CA PRO A 299 8.48 36.73 13.49
C PRO A 299 7.10 37.39 13.61
N GLY A 300 6.50 37.33 14.79
CA GLY A 300 5.16 37.86 15.07
C GLY A 300 5.02 39.34 14.79
N GLY A 301 4.82 39.70 13.55
CA GLY A 301 4.38 41.00 13.10
C GLY A 301 2.85 41.06 13.06
N SER A 302 2.28 42.27 12.81
CA SER A 302 0.85 42.59 12.84
C SER A 302 -0.07 41.76 11.92
N SER A 303 0.46 40.71 11.29
CA SER A 303 -0.26 39.72 10.49
C SER A 303 -0.56 38.40 11.23
N GLY A 304 -0.36 38.31 12.55
CA GLY A 304 -0.80 37.20 13.37
C GLY A 304 -0.08 35.85 13.19
N ALA A 305 1.03 35.81 12.48
CA ALA A 305 1.79 34.58 12.24
C ALA A 305 2.81 34.22 13.36
N GLY A 306 2.86 35.02 14.42
CA GLY A 306 3.82 34.84 15.49
C GLY A 306 3.34 33.83 16.53
N GLY A 307 3.88 32.66 16.53
CA GLY A 307 3.63 31.74 17.63
C GLY A 307 4.05 30.29 17.42
N ASN A 308 4.29 29.86 16.19
CA ASN A 308 4.60 28.46 15.94
C ASN A 308 6.09 28.17 15.69
N SER A 309 6.90 29.22 15.50
CA SER A 309 8.32 29.09 15.17
C SER A 309 9.17 28.52 16.31
N SER A 310 8.85 28.85 17.56
CA SER A 310 9.61 28.38 18.72
C SER A 310 9.41 26.89 19.01
N ASN A 311 8.22 26.35 18.79
CA ASN A 311 7.92 24.94 19.07
C ASN A 311 8.48 24.01 18.00
N ASN A 312 8.47 24.42 16.72
CA ASN A 312 9.02 23.60 15.64
C ASN A 312 10.56 23.58 15.64
N VAL A 313 11.22 24.67 16.02
CA VAL A 313 12.68 24.71 16.11
C VAL A 313 13.19 23.99 17.36
N ALA A 314 12.46 24.05 18.47
CA ALA A 314 12.84 23.37 19.72
C ALA A 314 12.61 21.84 19.70
N SER A 315 11.69 21.36 18.87
CA SER A 315 11.36 19.92 18.73
C SER A 315 12.19 19.21 17.67
N GLY A 316 13.16 19.87 17.05
CA GLY A 316 13.80 19.40 15.82
C GLY A 316 12.91 19.67 14.61
N PHE A 317 13.46 19.55 13.40
CA PHE A 317 12.72 19.75 12.14
C PHE A 317 11.71 18.62 11.88
N GLY A 318 10.75 18.43 12.82
CA GLY A 318 9.59 17.60 12.55
C GLY A 318 8.76 18.23 11.44
N GLU A 319 8.44 17.48 10.39
CA GLU A 319 7.58 17.93 9.29
C GLU A 319 6.14 18.11 9.77
N THR A 320 5.90 19.13 10.60
CA THR A 320 4.57 19.47 11.14
C THR A 320 4.22 20.92 10.84
N PHE A 321 2.97 21.18 10.47
CA PHE A 321 2.45 22.51 10.22
C PHE A 321 1.06 22.65 10.80
N LEU A 322 0.82 23.72 11.61
CA LEU A 322 -0.44 23.95 12.32
C LEU A 322 -0.92 22.75 13.16
N GLY A 323 0.02 21.99 13.75
CA GLY A 323 -0.30 20.84 14.60
C GLY A 323 -0.59 19.54 13.85
N TYR A 324 -0.48 19.51 12.52
CA TYR A 324 -0.67 18.32 11.70
C TYR A 324 0.62 17.92 10.97
N PRO A 325 0.87 16.63 10.78
CA PRO A 325 2.05 16.16 10.03
C PRO A 325 1.98 16.61 8.58
N VAL A 326 3.15 16.91 8.02
CA VAL A 326 3.32 17.23 6.60
C VAL A 326 3.93 16.01 5.91
N THR A 327 3.41 15.68 4.75
CA THR A 327 3.95 14.64 3.88
C THR A 327 4.39 15.30 2.58
N LEU A 328 5.66 15.14 2.25
CA LEU A 328 6.22 15.68 1.01
C LEU A 328 5.85 14.75 -0.15
N VAL A 329 5.28 15.34 -1.19
CA VAL A 329 4.80 14.63 -2.39
C VAL A 329 5.54 15.20 -3.60
N GLN A 330 6.48 14.43 -4.14
CA GLN A 330 7.33 14.84 -5.25
C GLN A 330 6.54 15.22 -6.52
N PRO A 331 5.50 14.49 -6.97
CA PRO A 331 4.74 14.81 -8.17
C PRO A 331 3.95 16.12 -8.11
N MET A 332 3.65 16.65 -6.92
CA MET A 332 2.88 17.89 -6.82
C MET A 332 3.67 19.07 -7.38
N VAL A 333 2.97 20.16 -7.67
CA VAL A 333 3.54 21.37 -8.26
C VAL A 333 4.77 21.83 -7.48
N SER A 334 5.92 21.86 -8.16
CA SER A 334 7.21 22.30 -7.63
C SER A 334 7.70 23.60 -8.27
N ASP A 335 7.00 24.08 -9.31
CA ASP A 335 7.31 25.35 -9.96
C ASP A 335 7.00 26.51 -8.99
N LEU A 336 8.00 27.35 -8.74
CA LEU A 336 7.88 28.52 -7.88
C LEU A 336 7.23 29.71 -8.57
N THR A 337 7.15 29.67 -9.90
CA THR A 337 6.63 30.76 -10.75
C THR A 337 5.54 30.24 -11.69
N GLY A 338 4.42 30.96 -11.82
CA GLY A 338 3.40 30.65 -12.83
C GLY A 338 2.54 29.41 -12.51
N THR A 339 2.06 29.30 -11.30
CA THR A 339 1.29 28.13 -10.82
C THR A 339 -0.22 28.34 -10.84
N THR A 340 -0.73 29.39 -11.48
CA THR A 340 -2.18 29.71 -11.57
C THR A 340 -3.03 28.50 -11.94
N GLY A 341 -4.10 28.29 -11.21
CA GLY A 341 -5.04 27.21 -11.44
C GLY A 341 -4.61 25.84 -10.94
N LYS A 342 -3.35 25.66 -10.53
CA LYS A 342 -2.84 24.39 -9.98
C LYS A 342 -3.07 24.29 -8.48
N VAL A 343 -3.02 23.07 -7.95
CA VAL A 343 -3.16 22.82 -6.51
C VAL A 343 -1.82 22.99 -5.83
N ALA A 344 -1.76 23.92 -4.85
CA ALA A 344 -0.57 24.18 -4.05
C ALA A 344 -0.36 23.14 -2.96
N ALA A 345 -1.43 22.82 -2.22
CA ALA A 345 -1.41 21.87 -1.11
C ALA A 345 -2.76 21.17 -0.97
N LEU A 346 -2.72 19.96 -0.43
CA LEU A 346 -3.89 19.21 0.01
C LEU A 346 -3.86 19.05 1.53
N PHE A 347 -5.03 19.00 2.14
CA PHE A 347 -5.15 18.75 3.57
C PHE A 347 -6.31 17.79 3.85
N GLY A 348 -6.09 16.77 4.65
CA GLY A 348 -7.12 15.82 5.06
C GLY A 348 -6.65 14.38 5.16
N ASP A 349 -7.59 13.45 5.16
CA ASP A 349 -7.36 12.01 5.26
C ASP A 349 -7.50 11.33 3.88
N LEU A 350 -6.38 10.96 3.29
CA LEU A 350 -6.34 10.32 1.97
C LEU A 350 -7.00 8.93 1.97
N SER A 351 -6.99 8.24 3.12
CA SER A 351 -7.59 6.90 3.22
C SER A 351 -9.10 6.89 3.03
N GLN A 352 -9.77 8.02 3.27
CA GLN A 352 -11.20 8.20 3.03
C GLN A 352 -11.48 8.74 1.62
N ALA A 353 -10.53 9.44 1.02
CA ALA A 353 -10.68 10.09 -0.28
C ALA A 353 -10.32 9.19 -1.47
N ALA A 354 -9.37 8.25 -1.29
CA ALA A 354 -8.83 7.47 -2.38
C ALA A 354 -8.66 5.99 -2.01
N ILE A 355 -8.76 5.13 -3.01
CA ILE A 355 -8.61 3.68 -2.87
C ILE A 355 -7.48 3.22 -3.79
N PHE A 356 -6.58 2.42 -3.21
CA PHE A 356 -5.51 1.70 -3.91
C PHE A 356 -5.84 0.22 -3.91
N GLY A 357 -6.18 -0.35 -5.07
CA GLY A 357 -6.53 -1.74 -5.25
C GLY A 357 -5.33 -2.56 -5.74
N GLU A 358 -4.99 -3.64 -5.05
CA GLU A 358 -3.95 -4.58 -5.48
C GLU A 358 -4.59 -5.83 -6.05
N ARG A 359 -4.30 -6.14 -7.32
CA ARG A 359 -4.82 -7.34 -8.00
C ARG A 359 -3.79 -8.44 -8.12
N ARG A 360 -2.56 -8.08 -8.43
CA ARG A 360 -1.45 -9.01 -8.61
C ARG A 360 -0.17 -8.39 -8.07
N ALA A 361 0.51 -9.14 -7.22
CA ALA A 361 1.84 -8.81 -6.77
C ALA A 361 2.83 -8.70 -7.95
N ILE A 362 4.00 -8.18 -7.67
CA ILE A 362 5.04 -7.98 -8.68
C ILE A 362 5.48 -9.32 -9.25
N SER A 363 5.48 -9.42 -10.57
CA SER A 363 5.99 -10.57 -11.30
C SER A 363 7.14 -10.14 -12.21
N ILE A 364 8.27 -10.83 -12.11
CA ILE A 364 9.48 -10.57 -12.88
C ILE A 364 9.61 -11.61 -13.98
N LYS A 365 9.86 -11.16 -15.20
CA LYS A 365 10.15 -11.99 -16.38
C LYS A 365 11.45 -11.52 -17.02
N THR A 366 12.19 -12.43 -17.63
CA THR A 366 13.43 -12.12 -18.33
C THR A 366 13.40 -12.59 -19.76
N ALA A 367 14.12 -11.88 -20.60
CA ALA A 367 14.37 -12.24 -21.99
C ALA A 367 15.84 -12.03 -22.31
N SER A 368 16.56 -13.12 -22.54
CA SER A 368 17.97 -13.11 -22.94
C SER A 368 18.17 -12.95 -24.45
N GLU A 369 17.14 -13.28 -25.26
CA GLU A 369 17.25 -13.32 -26.71
C GLU A 369 17.18 -11.95 -27.38
N ARG A 370 16.47 -10.99 -26.78
CA ARG A 370 16.13 -9.70 -27.42
C ARG A 370 17.33 -8.77 -27.62
N PHE A 371 18.34 -8.83 -26.74
CA PHE A 371 19.53 -7.97 -26.76
C PHE A 371 20.83 -8.77 -26.73
N ILE A 372 20.81 -9.94 -27.36
CA ILE A 372 21.95 -10.85 -27.41
C ILE A 372 23.17 -10.20 -28.10
N GLU A 373 22.93 -9.33 -29.07
CA GLU A 373 23.96 -8.59 -29.81
C GLU A 373 24.72 -7.57 -28.94
N TYR A 374 24.15 -7.17 -27.79
CA TYR A 374 24.76 -6.26 -26.84
C TYR A 374 25.25 -6.96 -25.57
N ASP A 375 25.18 -8.27 -25.50
CA ASP A 375 25.47 -9.09 -24.31
C ASP A 375 24.70 -8.59 -23.06
N GLN A 376 23.38 -8.35 -23.25
CA GLN A 376 22.49 -7.83 -22.21
C GLN A 376 21.25 -8.68 -22.07
N THR A 377 20.81 -8.84 -20.81
CA THR A 377 19.55 -9.49 -20.48
C THR A 377 18.50 -8.45 -20.08
N LEU A 378 17.31 -8.56 -20.69
CA LEU A 378 16.16 -7.72 -20.34
C LEU A 378 15.40 -8.34 -19.18
N THR A 379 15.24 -7.58 -18.08
CA THR A 379 14.36 -7.94 -16.97
C THR A 379 13.11 -7.06 -17.02
N PHE A 380 11.94 -7.68 -17.01
CA PHE A 380 10.65 -7.02 -17.09
C PHE A 380 9.82 -7.34 -15.85
N ALA A 381 9.63 -6.35 -14.97
CA ALA A 381 8.78 -6.44 -13.79
C ALA A 381 7.39 -5.88 -14.09
N THR A 382 6.34 -6.58 -13.69
CA THR A 382 4.95 -6.13 -13.85
C THR A 382 4.15 -6.31 -12.58
N THR A 383 3.25 -5.34 -12.32
CA THR A 383 2.22 -5.41 -11.29
C THR A 383 0.86 -5.02 -11.86
N ARG A 384 -0.23 -5.35 -11.15
CA ARG A 384 -1.58 -4.92 -11.54
C ARG A 384 -2.25 -4.23 -10.37
N ASN A 385 -2.42 -2.91 -10.50
CA ASN A 385 -2.99 -2.06 -9.47
C ASN A 385 -4.14 -1.23 -10.03
N ALA A 386 -5.08 -0.88 -9.16
CA ALA A 386 -6.17 0.06 -9.45
C ALA A 386 -6.01 1.29 -8.55
N ILE A 387 -6.12 2.47 -9.12
CA ILE A 387 -6.08 3.74 -8.38
C ILE A 387 -7.35 4.50 -8.70
N VAL A 388 -8.15 4.82 -7.67
CA VAL A 388 -9.38 5.57 -7.83
C VAL A 388 -9.56 6.56 -6.70
N VAL A 389 -9.87 7.80 -7.07
CA VAL A 389 -10.30 8.83 -6.13
C VAL A 389 -11.80 8.67 -5.91
N SER A 390 -12.19 8.24 -4.70
CA SER A 390 -13.57 7.82 -4.39
C SER A 390 -14.44 8.95 -3.88
N ASP A 391 -13.93 9.78 -2.95
CA ASP A 391 -14.73 10.84 -2.33
C ASP A 391 -13.96 12.14 -2.21
N LEU A 392 -14.47 13.19 -2.82
CA LEU A 392 -13.95 14.57 -2.72
C LEU A 392 -15.06 15.55 -2.28
N GLY A 393 -16.21 15.03 -1.84
CA GLY A 393 -17.35 15.85 -1.48
C GLY A 393 -18.24 16.22 -2.67
N SER A 394 -18.82 17.41 -2.64
CA SER A 394 -19.75 17.92 -3.65
C SER A 394 -19.60 19.43 -3.83
N THR A 395 -20.52 20.05 -4.56
CA THR A 395 -20.59 21.53 -4.67
C THR A 395 -21.02 22.22 -3.37
N SER A 396 -21.70 21.50 -2.45
CA SER A 396 -22.23 22.07 -1.21
C SER A 396 -21.56 21.56 0.06
N LYS A 397 -20.93 20.36 0.02
CA LYS A 397 -20.29 19.74 1.19
C LYS A 397 -18.86 19.38 0.85
N ALA A 398 -17.92 19.83 1.67
CA ALA A 398 -16.51 19.45 1.52
C ALA A 398 -16.32 17.96 1.81
N GLY A 399 -15.38 17.34 1.07
CA GLY A 399 -14.97 15.95 1.23
C GLY A 399 -13.91 15.75 2.31
N PRO A 400 -13.40 14.51 2.45
CA PRO A 400 -12.38 14.16 3.44
C PRO A 400 -10.99 14.76 3.13
N VAL A 401 -10.80 15.28 1.93
CA VAL A 401 -9.60 16.03 1.53
C VAL A 401 -10.04 17.34 0.90
N VAL A 402 -9.35 18.41 1.27
CA VAL A 402 -9.55 19.76 0.74
C VAL A 402 -8.26 20.27 0.08
N ALA A 403 -8.42 21.13 -0.92
CA ALA A 403 -7.31 21.62 -1.73
C ALA A 403 -7.16 23.13 -1.66
N LEU A 404 -5.92 23.60 -1.59
CA LEU A 404 -5.54 24.99 -1.83
C LEU A 404 -5.13 25.15 -3.28
N LYS A 405 -5.85 25.97 -4.03
CA LYS A 405 -5.61 26.23 -5.43
C LYS A 405 -5.09 27.64 -5.60
N PHE A 406 -4.07 27.83 -6.46
CA PHE A 406 -3.61 29.15 -6.86
C PHE A 406 -4.68 29.89 -7.68
N GLY A 407 -4.77 31.20 -7.47
CA GLY A 407 -5.72 32.07 -8.15
C GLY A 407 -5.39 32.40 -9.58
#